data_b03f60e1408e2ae5cea7c460b6aadafd
#
_entry.id   b03f60e1408e2ae5cea7c460b6aadafd
#
_cell.length_a   1.000
_cell.length_b   1.000
_cell.length_c   1.000
_cell.angle_alpha   90.00
_cell.angle_beta   90.00
_cell.angle_gamma   90.00
#
_symmetry.space_group_name_H-M   'P 1'
#
loop_
_entity.id
_entity.type
_entity.pdbx_description
1 polymer ?
#
loop_
_entity_poly.entity_id
_entity_poly.type
_entity_poly.pdbx_seq_one_letter_code
_entity_poly.pdbx_strand_id
1 'polypeptide(L)'
;VHIVHGPEDAAHFAMPHLCYEQKEHFAVLLLNTKNHILGLRDVSIGSLSASVVHPREVFAMAIRYAAASMILVHNHPSGDPNPSREDIAITDRLVKAGRILDIPVLDHIILGDNRFLSLKEKGMIS
;
A
#
# COMPACT_ATOMS: atom_id res chain seq x y z
N VAL A 1 4.80 -19.51 4.20
CA VAL A 1 4.61 -18.20 4.83
C VAL A 1 5.49 -17.18 4.12
N HIS A 2 4.90 -16.08 3.65
CA HIS A 2 5.63 -14.99 3.01
C HIS A 2 6.04 -13.95 4.04
N ILE A 3 7.35 -13.66 4.08
CA ILE A 3 7.91 -12.68 5.00
C ILE A 3 8.42 -11.50 4.17
N VAL A 4 8.10 -10.28 4.61
CA VAL A 4 8.54 -9.05 3.94
C VAL A 4 9.78 -8.52 4.65
N HIS A 5 10.92 -8.53 3.95
CA HIS A 5 12.19 -8.00 4.45
C HIS A 5 12.48 -6.60 3.91
N GLY A 6 11.84 -6.23 2.81
CA GLY A 6 12.04 -4.94 2.17
C GLY A 6 11.03 -4.70 1.06
N PRO A 7 11.14 -3.56 0.35
CA PRO A 7 10.15 -3.20 -0.66
C PRO A 7 10.07 -4.18 -1.81
N GLU A 8 11.17 -4.85 -2.16
CA GLU A 8 11.16 -5.85 -3.24
C GLU A 8 10.26 -7.03 -2.92
N ASP A 9 10.24 -7.49 -1.67
CA ASP A 9 9.40 -8.62 -1.27
C ASP A 9 7.92 -8.25 -1.38
N ALA A 10 7.57 -7.04 -0.93
CA ALA A 10 6.20 -6.54 -1.03
C ALA A 10 5.78 -6.41 -2.49
N ALA A 11 6.65 -5.84 -3.32
CA ALA A 11 6.37 -5.67 -4.75
C ALA A 11 6.20 -7.02 -5.45
N HIS A 12 7.09 -7.96 -5.20
CA HIS A 12 7.01 -9.30 -5.82
C HIS A 12 5.73 -10.02 -5.44
N PHE A 13 5.30 -9.91 -4.19
CA PHE A 13 4.06 -10.54 -3.77
C PHE A 13 2.84 -9.92 -4.46
N ALA A 14 2.81 -8.60 -4.56
CA ALA A 14 1.65 -7.90 -5.10
C ALA A 14 1.60 -7.89 -6.63
N MET A 15 2.75 -7.97 -7.30
CA MET A 15 2.88 -7.82 -8.74
C MET A 15 1.90 -8.71 -9.54
N PRO A 16 1.82 -10.03 -9.29
CA PRO A 16 0.91 -10.88 -10.05
C PRO A 16 -0.56 -10.52 -9.88
N HIS A 17 -0.91 -9.88 -8.76
CA HIS A 17 -2.29 -9.56 -8.43
C HIS A 17 -2.75 -8.23 -9.01
N LEU A 18 -1.84 -7.25 -9.15
CA LEU A 18 -2.23 -5.87 -9.40
C LEU A 18 -1.55 -5.22 -10.60
N CYS A 19 -0.36 -5.65 -11.00
CA CYS A 19 0.47 -4.86 -11.92
C CYS A 19 -0.20 -4.58 -13.27
N TYR A 20 -0.90 -5.56 -13.80
CA TYR A 20 -1.51 -5.46 -15.14
C TYR A 20 -3.02 -5.32 -15.11
N GLU A 21 -3.59 -4.97 -13.98
CA GLU A 21 -5.00 -4.66 -13.91
C GLU A 21 -5.29 -3.38 -14.70
N GLN A 22 -6.41 -3.36 -15.42
CA GLN A 22 -6.76 -2.24 -16.27
C GLN A 22 -7.23 -1.02 -15.48
N LYS A 23 -7.78 -1.25 -14.30
CA LYS A 23 -8.20 -0.18 -13.39
C LYS A 23 -7.16 0.01 -12.29
N GLU A 24 -7.12 1.21 -11.72
CA GLU A 24 -6.29 1.45 -10.56
C GLU A 24 -6.89 0.74 -9.35
N HIS A 25 -6.04 -0.04 -8.66
CA HIS A 25 -6.38 -0.67 -7.40
C HIS A 25 -5.55 -0.02 -6.31
N PHE A 26 -6.19 0.40 -5.24
CA PHE A 26 -5.50 0.82 -4.04
C PHE A 26 -5.72 -0.27 -3.00
N ALA A 27 -4.65 -0.95 -2.62
CA ALA A 27 -4.71 -2.11 -1.76
C ALA A 27 -3.81 -1.95 -0.55
N VAL A 28 -4.03 -2.75 0.46
CA VAL A 28 -3.17 -2.82 1.64
C VAL A 28 -2.64 -4.23 1.80
N LEU A 29 -1.34 -4.31 2.03
CA LEU A 29 -0.65 -5.54 2.38
C LEU A 29 -0.53 -5.55 3.90
N LEU A 30 -1.24 -6.48 4.54
CA LEU A 30 -1.35 -6.54 5.99
C LEU A 30 -0.31 -7.49 6.55
N LEU A 31 0.42 -7.06 7.58
CA LEU A 31 1.53 -7.80 8.16
C LEU A 31 1.35 -8.00 9.65
N ASN A 32 1.82 -9.13 10.17
CA ASN A 32 1.89 -9.37 11.60
C ASN A 32 3.21 -8.83 12.19
N THR A 33 3.45 -9.05 13.48
CA THR A 33 4.65 -8.53 14.16
C THR A 33 5.95 -9.12 13.65
N LYS A 34 5.90 -10.25 12.94
CA LYS A 34 7.07 -10.90 12.35
C LYS A 34 7.20 -10.59 10.86
N ASN A 35 6.42 -9.63 10.37
CA ASN A 35 6.36 -9.23 8.97
C ASN A 35 5.90 -10.35 8.02
N HIS A 36 5.13 -11.30 8.55
CA HIS A 36 4.45 -12.29 7.72
C HIS A 36 3.22 -11.65 7.10
N ILE A 37 2.97 -11.96 5.83
CA ILE A 37 1.81 -11.43 5.11
C ILE A 37 0.55 -12.14 5.59
N LEU A 38 -0.41 -11.34 6.08
CA LEU A 38 -1.72 -11.83 6.49
C LEU A 38 -2.72 -11.78 5.33
N GLY A 39 -2.54 -10.85 4.42
CA GLY A 39 -3.40 -10.73 3.25
C GLY A 39 -3.09 -9.47 2.45
N LEU A 40 -3.56 -9.47 1.20
CA LEU A 40 -3.55 -8.30 0.32
C LEU A 40 -5.01 -8.00 0.00
N ARG A 41 -5.48 -6.80 0.34
CA ARG A 41 -6.90 -6.46 0.24
C ARG A 41 -7.09 -5.13 -0.46
N ASP A 42 -8.01 -5.10 -1.43
CA ASP A 42 -8.39 -3.86 -2.09
C ASP A 42 -9.15 -2.95 -1.13
N VAL A 43 -8.79 -1.68 -1.14
CA VAL A 43 -9.51 -0.63 -0.42
C VAL A 43 -10.38 0.14 -1.40
N SER A 44 -9.86 0.39 -2.60
CA SER A 44 -10.56 1.15 -3.63
C SER A 44 -10.15 0.65 -5.01
N ILE A 45 -11.10 0.60 -5.92
CA ILE A 45 -10.88 0.23 -7.32
C ILE A 45 -11.47 1.34 -8.18
N GLY A 46 -10.69 1.81 -9.16
CA GLY A 46 -11.06 2.93 -10.03
C GLY A 46 -10.18 4.12 -9.77
N SER A 47 -10.61 5.30 -10.17
CA SER A 47 -9.81 6.52 -9.99
C SER A 47 -9.49 6.77 -8.53
N LEU A 48 -8.20 6.91 -8.22
CA LEU A 48 -7.74 7.20 -6.87
C LEU A 48 -7.88 8.69 -6.58
N SER A 49 -8.52 9.02 -5.47
CA SER A 49 -8.52 10.37 -4.95
C SER A 49 -8.56 10.35 -3.42
N ALA A 50 -8.12 11.46 -2.80
CA ALA A 50 -8.12 11.57 -1.36
C ALA A 50 -9.54 11.50 -0.76
N SER A 51 -10.57 11.75 -1.59
CA SER A 51 -11.96 11.71 -1.14
C SER A 51 -12.55 10.29 -1.12
N VAL A 52 -11.93 9.30 -1.80
CA VAL A 52 -12.43 7.92 -1.85
C VAL A 52 -11.70 6.98 -0.91
N VAL A 53 -10.50 7.34 -0.46
CA VAL A 53 -9.75 6.51 0.49
C VAL A 53 -9.91 7.11 1.89
N HIS A 54 -10.63 6.39 2.75
CA HIS A 54 -10.89 6.85 4.12
C HIS A 54 -10.03 6.07 5.12
N PRO A 55 -9.26 6.77 5.96
CA PRO A 55 -8.47 6.09 6.98
C PRO A 55 -9.29 5.12 7.84
N ARG A 56 -10.53 5.49 8.19
CA ARG A 56 -11.38 4.60 9.01
C ARG A 56 -11.63 3.25 8.34
N GLU A 57 -11.73 3.20 7.01
CA GLU A 57 -11.96 1.96 6.28
C GLU A 57 -10.69 1.11 6.20
N VAL A 58 -9.57 1.77 5.91
CA VAL A 58 -8.26 1.12 5.84
C VAL A 58 -7.91 0.47 7.19
N PHE A 59 -8.06 1.23 8.27
CA PHE A 59 -7.68 0.75 9.59
C PHE A 59 -8.69 -0.22 10.19
N ALA A 60 -9.97 -0.11 9.83
CA ALA A 60 -10.95 -1.12 10.20
C ALA A 60 -10.55 -2.49 9.65
N MET A 61 -10.07 -2.52 8.42
CA MET A 61 -9.58 -3.75 7.80
C MET A 61 -8.34 -4.29 8.52
N ALA A 62 -7.39 -3.41 8.83
CA ALA A 62 -6.17 -3.79 9.55
C ALA A 62 -6.51 -4.37 10.93
N ILE A 63 -7.43 -3.75 11.64
CA ILE A 63 -7.86 -4.22 12.97
C ILE A 63 -8.55 -5.59 12.85
N ARG A 64 -9.42 -5.76 11.86
CA ARG A 64 -10.13 -7.01 11.63
C ARG A 64 -9.16 -8.18 11.39
N TYR A 65 -8.06 -7.92 10.71
CA TYR A 65 -7.05 -8.94 10.43
C TYR A 65 -6.00 -9.06 11.54
N ALA A 66 -6.13 -8.28 12.61
CA ALA A 66 -5.15 -8.20 13.69
C ALA A 66 -3.74 -7.87 13.14
N ALA A 67 -3.68 -6.98 12.16
CA ALA A 67 -2.42 -6.58 11.57
C ALA A 67 -1.62 -5.70 12.53
N ALA A 68 -0.29 -5.90 12.58
CA ALA A 68 0.61 -5.07 13.36
C ALA A 68 1.11 -3.88 12.55
N SER A 69 1.14 -4.01 11.23
CA SER A 69 1.58 -2.97 10.31
C SER A 69 1.00 -3.21 8.93
N MET A 70 1.21 -2.26 8.02
CA MET A 70 0.75 -2.42 6.64
C MET A 70 1.68 -1.74 5.66
N ILE A 71 1.59 -2.19 4.41
CA ILE A 71 2.22 -1.54 3.26
C ILE A 71 1.11 -1.22 2.27
N LEU A 72 1.05 0.02 1.80
CA LEU A 72 0.11 0.43 0.77
C LEU A 72 0.65 -0.03 -0.58
N VAL A 73 -0.22 -0.55 -1.43
CA VAL A 73 0.14 -1.02 -2.77
C VAL A 73 -0.86 -0.47 -3.78
N HIS A 74 -0.35 0.09 -4.86
CA HIS A 74 -1.17 0.77 -5.85
C HIS A 74 -0.58 0.49 -7.24
N ASN A 75 -1.40 0.16 -8.22
CA ASN A 75 -0.94 0.00 -9.58
C ASN A 75 -1.27 1.24 -10.41
N HIS A 76 -0.35 1.59 -11.31
CA HIS A 76 -0.59 2.61 -12.32
C HIS A 76 -0.77 1.92 -13.68
N PRO A 77 -2.00 1.86 -14.22
CA PRO A 77 -2.25 1.22 -15.52
C PRO A 77 -1.45 1.84 -16.68
N SER A 78 -1.02 3.10 -16.55
CA SER A 78 -0.17 3.74 -17.55
C SER A 78 1.19 3.07 -17.70
N GLY A 79 1.63 2.31 -16.69
CA GLY A 79 2.95 1.70 -16.66
C GLY A 79 4.03 2.54 -16.01
N ASP A 80 3.76 3.80 -15.69
CA ASP A 80 4.72 4.69 -15.04
C ASP A 80 4.50 4.65 -13.52
N PRO A 81 5.45 4.09 -12.74
CA PRO A 81 5.27 3.97 -11.29
C PRO A 81 5.57 5.23 -10.49
N ASN A 82 5.86 6.35 -11.14
CA ASN A 82 6.10 7.60 -10.41
C ASN A 82 4.84 8.06 -9.67
N PRO A 83 4.96 8.53 -8.41
CA PRO A 83 3.81 8.90 -7.62
C PRO A 83 3.15 10.18 -8.12
N SER A 84 1.82 10.20 -8.07
CA SER A 84 1.05 11.42 -8.31
C SER A 84 0.94 12.23 -7.01
N ARG A 85 0.43 13.47 -7.11
CA ARG A 85 0.13 14.29 -5.92
C ARG A 85 -0.89 13.59 -5.03
N GLU A 86 -1.88 12.91 -5.62
CA GLU A 86 -2.88 12.16 -4.87
C GLU A 86 -2.26 11.01 -4.11
N ASP A 87 -1.33 10.28 -4.73
CA ASP A 87 -0.61 9.19 -4.07
C ASP A 87 0.10 9.69 -2.83
N ILE A 88 0.79 10.82 -2.94
CA ILE A 88 1.56 11.40 -1.83
C ILE A 88 0.62 11.88 -0.72
N ALA A 89 -0.47 12.56 -1.08
CA ALA A 89 -1.43 13.08 -0.11
C ALA A 89 -2.11 11.97 0.68
N ILE A 90 -2.54 10.90 -0.01
CA ILE A 90 -3.17 9.74 0.64
C ILE A 90 -2.17 9.05 1.57
N THR A 91 -0.94 8.87 1.10
CA THR A 91 0.11 8.26 1.91
C THR A 91 0.35 9.04 3.18
N ASP A 92 0.46 10.36 3.09
CA ASP A 92 0.69 11.22 4.25
C ASP A 92 -0.43 11.08 5.28
N ARG A 93 -1.70 11.08 4.83
CA ARG A 93 -2.84 10.91 5.73
C ARG A 93 -2.82 9.56 6.44
N LEU A 94 -2.53 8.49 5.69
CA LEU A 94 -2.55 7.15 6.26
C LEU A 94 -1.36 6.90 7.18
N VAL A 95 -0.20 7.46 6.87
CA VAL A 95 0.97 7.39 7.75
C VAL A 95 0.67 8.05 9.09
N LYS A 96 0.06 9.24 9.07
CA LYS A 96 -0.31 9.96 10.29
C LYS A 96 -1.35 9.20 11.11
N ALA A 97 -2.37 8.67 10.46
CA ALA A 97 -3.39 7.87 11.14
C ALA A 97 -2.79 6.61 11.77
N GLY A 98 -1.88 5.95 11.06
CA GLY A 98 -1.22 4.75 11.56
C GLY A 98 -0.39 5.00 12.81
N ARG A 99 0.26 6.14 12.90
CA ARG A 99 1.01 6.53 14.10
C ARG A 99 0.09 6.66 15.31
N ILE A 100 -1.08 7.24 15.11
CA ILE A 100 -2.06 7.42 16.19
C ILE A 100 -2.60 6.07 16.66
N LEU A 101 -2.88 5.16 15.73
CA LEU A 101 -3.47 3.86 16.02
C LEU A 101 -2.46 2.77 16.37
N ASP A 102 -1.18 3.09 16.29
CA ASP A 102 -0.09 2.16 16.51
C ASP A 102 -0.12 0.97 15.55
N ILE A 103 -0.56 1.24 14.32
CA ILE A 103 -0.49 0.30 13.20
C ILE A 103 0.26 1.05 12.08
N PRO A 104 1.60 1.03 12.11
CA PRO A 104 2.35 1.87 11.20
C PRO A 104 2.20 1.46 9.74
N VAL A 105 2.14 2.48 8.88
CA VAL A 105 2.25 2.32 7.44
C VAL A 105 3.73 2.35 7.11
N LEU A 106 4.28 1.21 6.72
CA LEU A 106 5.72 1.05 6.53
C LEU A 106 6.21 1.62 5.21
N ASP A 107 5.38 1.54 4.16
CA ASP A 107 5.77 1.96 2.83
C ASP A 107 4.52 2.13 1.95
N HIS A 108 4.72 2.70 0.78
CA HIS A 108 3.75 2.71 -0.30
C HIS A 108 4.49 2.27 -1.57
N ILE A 109 4.08 1.14 -2.12
CA ILE A 109 4.66 0.54 -3.32
C ILE A 109 3.75 0.83 -4.49
N ILE A 110 4.27 1.46 -5.53
CA ILE A 110 3.53 1.73 -6.75
C ILE A 110 4.05 0.80 -7.84
N LEU A 111 3.14 0.09 -8.50
CA LEU A 111 3.46 -0.90 -9.53
C LEU A 111 3.12 -0.35 -10.91
N GLY A 112 4.00 -0.56 -11.87
CA GLY A 112 3.74 -0.18 -13.26
C GLY A 112 4.73 -0.84 -14.21
N ASP A 113 4.22 -1.51 -15.25
CA ASP A 113 5.02 -2.13 -16.29
C ASP A 113 6.14 -3.04 -15.75
N ASN A 114 5.76 -3.96 -14.87
CA ASN A 114 6.69 -4.90 -14.22
C ASN A 114 7.82 -4.21 -13.45
N ARG A 115 7.60 -2.96 -13.01
CA ARG A 115 8.52 -2.18 -12.20
C ARG A 115 7.79 -1.73 -10.94
N PHE A 116 8.55 -1.31 -9.95
CA PHE A 116 7.94 -0.74 -8.76
C PHE A 116 8.75 0.44 -8.24
N LEU A 117 8.07 1.28 -7.45
CA LEU A 117 8.68 2.40 -6.78
C LEU A 117 8.25 2.36 -5.31
N SER A 118 9.19 2.53 -4.41
CA SER A 118 8.94 2.62 -2.97
C SER A 118 9.02 4.08 -2.55
N LEU A 119 7.94 4.61 -1.99
CA LEU A 119 7.94 5.99 -1.50
C LEU A 119 8.92 6.17 -0.34
N LYS A 120 9.09 5.14 0.48
CA LYS A 120 10.06 5.19 1.58
C LYS A 120 11.49 5.31 1.05
N GLU A 121 11.84 4.52 0.04
CA GLU A 121 13.17 4.60 -0.58
C GLU A 121 13.42 5.96 -1.23
N LYS A 122 12.37 6.61 -1.69
CA LYS A 122 12.46 7.96 -2.28
C LYS A 122 12.44 9.07 -1.24
N GLY A 123 12.41 8.72 0.04
CA GLY A 123 12.40 9.70 1.12
C GLY A 123 11.08 10.42 1.33
N MET A 124 9.99 9.89 0.80
CA MET A 124 8.65 10.50 0.89
C MET A 124 7.85 10.02 2.10
N ILE A 125 8.36 9.05 2.82
CA ILE A 125 7.81 8.58 4.10
C ILE A 125 8.92 8.68 5.13
N SER A 126 8.68 9.42 6.20
CA SER A 126 9.66 9.61 7.28
C SER A 126 9.53 8.56 8.38
#